data_3e48a24d39c4b1717294a81c2ffbf778
#
_entry.id   3e48a24d39c4b1717294a81c2ffbf778
#
_cell.length_a   1.000
_cell.length_b   1.000
_cell.length_c   1.000
_cell.angle_alpha   90.00
_cell.angle_beta   90.00
_cell.angle_gamma   90.00
#
_symmetry.space_group_name_H-M   'P 1'
#
loop_
_entity.id
_entity.type
_entity.pdbx_description
1 polymer ?
#
loop_
_entity_poly.entity_id
_entity_poly.type
_entity_poly.pdbx_seq_one_letter_code
_entity_poly.pdbx_strand_id
1 'polypeptide(L)'
;MLHHAGFRLKGVIPAQMAYSGLLRHYLQTHPEQKGKNVVLVNIGYANVTITLFSGYRFQASKVIELGCRDIDEAIADDKNVDRYTASTFKNSNYEGVLDLPICKDIYDRLCVEINKVLNFYNFSNQGSDVEKAFLLGGGAQIPQLVSTIKKFFSRLPVEDIGATLLPEEFRDASQSSLCALAVAALIEGEAMQPCH
;
A
#
# COMPACT_ATOMS: atom_id res chain seq x y z
N MET A 1 13.59 -22.70 -9.48
CA MET A 1 12.19 -22.46 -9.87
C MET A 1 12.08 -21.57 -11.11
N LEU A 2 12.49 -20.30 -11.10
CA LEU A 2 12.43 -19.39 -12.26
C LEU A 2 13.12 -19.92 -13.51
N HIS A 3 14.33 -20.50 -13.37
CA HIS A 3 15.09 -21.08 -14.48
C HIS A 3 14.35 -22.23 -15.17
N HIS A 4 13.63 -23.08 -14.41
CA HIS A 4 12.81 -24.16 -14.99
C HIS A 4 11.57 -23.65 -15.75
N ALA A 5 11.13 -22.44 -15.46
CA ALA A 5 10.02 -21.77 -16.18
C ALA A 5 10.51 -20.92 -17.38
N GLY A 6 11.79 -21.03 -17.75
CA GLY A 6 12.37 -20.28 -18.88
C GLY A 6 12.71 -18.82 -18.59
N PHE A 7 12.58 -18.38 -17.33
CA PHE A 7 12.93 -17.00 -16.96
C PHE A 7 14.40 -16.87 -16.58
N ARG A 8 15.02 -15.78 -17.03
CA ARG A 8 16.37 -15.39 -16.63
C ARG A 8 16.29 -14.32 -15.55
N LEU A 9 16.79 -14.63 -14.33
CA LEU A 9 16.87 -13.65 -13.26
C LEU A 9 17.85 -12.54 -13.64
N LYS A 10 17.38 -11.29 -13.68
CA LYS A 10 18.20 -10.10 -13.97
C LYS A 10 18.75 -9.46 -12.69
N GLY A 11 17.98 -9.49 -11.60
CA GLY A 11 18.37 -8.93 -10.33
C GLY A 11 17.33 -9.19 -9.25
N VAL A 12 17.67 -8.83 -8.01
CA VAL A 12 16.77 -8.84 -6.86
C VAL A 12 16.81 -7.45 -6.24
N ILE A 13 15.67 -6.81 -6.13
CA ILE A 13 15.53 -5.45 -5.62
C ILE A 13 14.66 -5.49 -4.36
N PRO A 14 15.13 -4.99 -3.21
CA PRO A 14 14.29 -4.82 -2.03
C PRO A 14 13.13 -3.86 -2.32
N ALA A 15 11.95 -4.12 -1.73
CA ALA A 15 10.74 -3.31 -1.96
C ALA A 15 10.98 -1.81 -1.67
N GLN A 16 11.74 -1.50 -0.63
CA GLN A 16 12.07 -0.11 -0.26
C GLN A 16 12.87 0.62 -1.36
N MET A 17 13.78 -0.09 -2.04
CA MET A 17 14.54 0.47 -3.17
C MET A 17 13.63 0.68 -4.37
N ALA A 18 12.77 -0.28 -4.67
CA ALA A 18 11.80 -0.15 -5.76
C ALA A 18 10.90 1.08 -5.55
N TYR A 19 10.35 1.25 -4.35
CA TYR A 19 9.55 2.44 -4.02
C TYR A 19 10.35 3.74 -4.05
N SER A 20 11.63 3.72 -3.65
CA SER A 20 12.51 4.89 -3.80
C SER A 20 12.68 5.29 -5.27
N GLY A 21 12.83 4.32 -6.17
CA GLY A 21 12.89 4.53 -7.62
C GLY A 21 11.60 5.15 -8.16
N LEU A 22 10.45 4.59 -7.77
CA LEU A 22 9.13 5.10 -8.15
C LEU A 22 8.92 6.55 -7.69
N LEU A 23 9.24 6.85 -6.43
CA LEU A 23 9.14 8.22 -5.90
C LEU A 23 10.11 9.18 -6.61
N ARG A 24 11.33 8.72 -6.91
CA ARG A 24 12.30 9.52 -7.68
C ARG A 24 11.76 9.85 -9.07
N HIS A 25 11.17 8.88 -9.76
CA HIS A 25 10.52 9.08 -11.06
C HIS A 25 9.37 10.09 -10.97
N TYR A 26 8.49 9.94 -9.98
CA TYR A 26 7.39 10.87 -9.73
C TYR A 26 7.87 12.31 -9.50
N LEU A 27 8.94 12.50 -8.72
CA LEU A 27 9.49 13.82 -8.40
C LEU A 27 10.17 14.51 -9.59
N GLN A 28 10.46 13.81 -10.69
CA GLN A 28 10.95 14.43 -11.93
C GLN A 28 9.84 15.24 -12.61
N THR A 29 8.61 14.77 -12.52
CA THR A 29 7.42 15.43 -13.11
C THR A 29 6.69 16.33 -12.11
N HIS A 30 6.95 16.18 -10.80
CA HIS A 30 6.32 16.94 -9.71
C HIS A 30 7.36 17.56 -8.78
N PRO A 31 8.17 18.53 -9.27
CA PRO A 31 9.27 19.10 -8.49
C PRO A 31 8.82 19.84 -7.22
N GLU A 32 7.56 20.30 -7.17
CA GLU A 32 6.94 20.94 -5.99
C GLU A 32 6.73 19.97 -4.81
N GLN A 33 6.79 18.67 -5.06
CA GLN A 33 6.71 17.63 -4.03
C GLN A 33 8.09 17.25 -3.46
N LYS A 34 9.15 17.85 -4.01
CA LYS A 34 10.53 17.54 -3.62
C LYS A 34 10.78 17.91 -2.15
N GLY A 35 11.30 16.95 -1.39
CA GLY A 35 11.61 17.13 0.04
C GLY A 35 10.46 16.86 1.00
N LYS A 36 9.25 16.60 0.49
CA LYS A 36 8.09 16.22 1.33
C LYS A 36 8.26 14.82 1.91
N ASN A 37 7.76 14.66 3.13
CA ASN A 37 7.71 13.35 3.78
C ASN A 37 6.41 12.63 3.39
N VAL A 38 6.57 11.43 2.87
CA VAL A 38 5.44 10.62 2.41
C VAL A 38 5.47 9.25 3.06
N VAL A 39 4.29 8.65 3.21
CA VAL A 39 4.14 7.29 3.68
C VAL A 39 3.45 6.44 2.63
N LEU A 40 4.00 5.25 2.38
CA LEU A 40 3.35 4.20 1.60
C LEU A 40 2.75 3.18 2.56
N VAL A 41 1.45 2.96 2.45
CA VAL A 41 0.69 2.00 3.27
C VAL A 41 0.26 0.85 2.38
N ASN A 42 1.04 -0.23 2.39
CA ASN A 42 0.74 -1.45 1.64
C ASN A 42 -0.17 -2.36 2.47
N ILE A 43 -1.45 -2.38 2.13
CA ILE A 43 -2.46 -3.20 2.79
C ILE A 43 -2.50 -4.57 2.10
N GLY A 44 -1.70 -5.49 2.62
CA GLY A 44 -1.57 -6.85 2.09
C GLY A 44 -2.61 -7.82 2.65
N TYR A 45 -2.45 -9.10 2.30
CA TYR A 45 -3.32 -10.17 2.77
C TYR A 45 -3.09 -10.48 4.26
N ALA A 46 -1.84 -10.77 4.64
CA ALA A 46 -1.49 -11.17 6.00
C ALA A 46 -1.10 -10.00 6.91
N ASN A 47 -0.65 -8.90 6.34
CA ASN A 47 -0.13 -7.78 7.10
C ASN A 47 -0.25 -6.46 6.32
N VAL A 48 -0.12 -5.35 7.06
CA VAL A 48 0.08 -4.02 6.50
C VAL A 48 1.53 -3.61 6.70
N THR A 49 2.17 -3.17 5.63
CA THR A 49 3.53 -2.61 5.68
C THR A 49 3.46 -1.10 5.48
N ILE A 50 3.95 -0.36 6.46
CA ILE A 50 4.06 1.09 6.42
C ILE A 50 5.51 1.44 6.12
N THR A 51 5.76 2.17 5.05
CA THR A 51 7.11 2.59 4.64
C THR A 51 7.16 4.11 4.50
N LEU A 52 8.08 4.73 5.20
CA LEU A 52 8.24 6.18 5.33
C LEU A 52 9.42 6.66 4.49
N PHE A 53 9.21 7.74 3.76
CA PHE A 53 10.20 8.37 2.90
C PHE A 53 10.29 9.87 3.15
N SER A 54 11.51 10.42 3.06
CA SER A 54 11.74 11.85 2.92
C SER A 54 12.15 12.14 1.48
N GLY A 55 11.25 12.73 0.71
CA GLY A 55 11.32 12.72 -0.75
C GLY A 55 11.29 11.30 -1.29
N TYR A 56 12.39 10.83 -1.88
CA TYR A 56 12.55 9.44 -2.33
C TYR A 56 13.48 8.60 -1.42
N ARG A 57 13.98 9.19 -0.32
CA ARG A 57 14.93 8.52 0.58
C ARG A 57 14.16 7.73 1.64
N PHE A 58 14.39 6.42 1.67
CA PHE A 58 13.85 5.55 2.70
C PHE A 58 14.29 6.00 4.09
N GLN A 59 13.34 6.07 5.03
CA GLN A 59 13.58 6.43 6.42
C GLN A 59 13.34 5.26 7.37
N ALA A 60 12.16 4.65 7.30
CA ALA A 60 11.77 3.56 8.17
C ALA A 60 10.69 2.68 7.53
N SER A 61 10.57 1.45 8.02
CA SER A 61 9.45 0.57 7.67
C SER A 61 8.96 -0.15 8.92
N LYS A 62 7.65 -0.32 9.02
CA LYS A 62 6.98 -1.06 10.09
C LYS A 62 5.95 -2.01 9.49
N VAL A 63 5.94 -3.24 9.99
CA VAL A 63 4.93 -4.24 9.66
C VAL A 63 3.92 -4.31 10.82
N ILE A 64 2.64 -4.33 10.48
CA ILE A 64 1.51 -4.54 11.38
C ILE A 64 0.91 -5.89 11.00
N GLU A 65 0.79 -6.80 11.94
CA GLU A 65 0.22 -8.14 11.73
C GLU A 65 -1.31 -8.10 11.75
N LEU A 66 -1.87 -7.34 10.84
CA LEU A 66 -3.30 -7.20 10.55
C LEU A 66 -3.44 -6.92 9.06
N GLY A 67 -4.33 -7.63 8.36
CA GLY A 67 -4.48 -7.52 6.92
C GLY A 67 -5.84 -7.94 6.39
N CYS A 68 -5.96 -8.14 5.08
CA CYS A 68 -7.23 -8.55 4.47
C CYS A 68 -7.69 -9.94 4.92
N ARG A 69 -6.77 -10.79 5.40
CA ARG A 69 -7.11 -12.09 5.98
C ARG A 69 -8.02 -11.97 7.20
N ASP A 70 -7.78 -10.97 8.04
CA ASP A 70 -8.58 -10.76 9.25
C ASP A 70 -10.02 -10.36 8.88
N ILE A 71 -10.22 -9.67 7.75
CA ILE A 71 -11.55 -9.38 7.19
C ILE A 71 -12.21 -10.67 6.69
N ASP A 72 -11.47 -11.53 5.98
CA ASP A 72 -11.98 -12.82 5.52
C ASP A 72 -12.42 -13.70 6.71
N GLU A 73 -11.62 -13.76 7.76
CA GLU A 73 -11.91 -14.51 8.97
C GLU A 73 -13.17 -13.96 9.68
N ALA A 74 -13.28 -12.65 9.81
CA ALA A 74 -14.45 -12.01 10.40
C ALA A 74 -15.75 -12.30 9.62
N ILE A 75 -15.69 -12.26 8.28
CA ILE A 75 -16.84 -12.60 7.43
C ILE A 75 -17.17 -14.09 7.54
N ALA A 76 -16.14 -14.97 7.58
CA ALA A 76 -16.32 -16.40 7.72
C ALA A 76 -17.06 -16.75 9.00
N ASP A 77 -16.67 -16.14 10.12
CA ASP A 77 -17.30 -16.34 11.41
C ASP A 77 -18.74 -15.79 11.44
N ASP A 78 -18.99 -14.57 10.93
CA ASP A 78 -20.33 -13.96 10.89
C ASP A 78 -21.33 -14.75 10.04
N LYS A 79 -20.87 -15.21 8.88
CA LYS A 79 -21.72 -15.94 7.91
C LYS A 79 -21.70 -17.45 8.11
N ASN A 80 -20.91 -17.97 9.03
CA ASN A 80 -20.69 -19.41 9.26
C ASN A 80 -20.31 -20.16 7.96
N VAL A 81 -19.34 -19.63 7.23
CA VAL A 81 -18.79 -20.18 6.00
C VAL A 81 -17.29 -20.40 6.12
N ASP A 82 -16.71 -21.15 5.19
CA ASP A 82 -15.26 -21.28 5.11
C ASP A 82 -14.59 -19.98 4.63
N ARG A 83 -13.29 -19.81 4.91
CA ARG A 83 -12.52 -18.61 4.56
C ARG A 83 -12.48 -18.35 3.05
N TYR A 84 -12.49 -19.37 2.21
CA TYR A 84 -12.44 -19.19 0.77
C TYR A 84 -13.75 -18.59 0.25
N THR A 85 -14.88 -19.08 0.76
CA THR A 85 -16.21 -18.52 0.50
C THR A 85 -16.31 -17.09 1.02
N ALA A 86 -15.82 -16.82 2.24
CA ALA A 86 -15.77 -15.47 2.81
C ALA A 86 -14.95 -14.49 1.96
N SER A 87 -13.79 -14.93 1.44
CA SER A 87 -12.99 -14.12 0.51
C SER A 87 -13.75 -13.79 -0.78
N THR A 88 -14.54 -14.74 -1.29
CA THR A 88 -15.40 -14.50 -2.45
C THR A 88 -16.49 -13.48 -2.13
N PHE A 89 -17.14 -13.60 -0.97
CA PHE A 89 -18.13 -12.63 -0.47
C PHE A 89 -17.54 -11.24 -0.31
N LYS A 90 -16.36 -11.14 0.28
CA LYS A 90 -15.62 -9.87 0.40
C LYS A 90 -15.38 -9.23 -0.98
N ASN A 91 -14.86 -9.99 -1.94
CA ASN A 91 -14.48 -9.46 -3.25
C ASN A 91 -15.69 -8.96 -4.07
N SER A 92 -16.87 -9.59 -3.89
CA SER A 92 -18.12 -9.18 -4.54
C SER A 92 -18.98 -8.25 -3.68
N ASN A 93 -18.58 -7.98 -2.44
CA ASN A 93 -19.42 -7.34 -1.42
C ASN A 93 -20.82 -7.97 -1.30
N TYR A 94 -20.84 -9.33 -1.34
CA TYR A 94 -22.09 -10.09 -1.28
C TYR A 94 -22.91 -9.72 -0.04
N GLU A 95 -24.18 -9.39 -0.21
CA GLU A 95 -25.08 -8.93 0.87
C GLU A 95 -24.50 -7.80 1.75
N GLY A 96 -23.57 -6.99 1.24
CA GLY A 96 -22.98 -5.88 1.97
C GLY A 96 -22.05 -6.30 3.10
N VAL A 97 -21.39 -7.46 3.00
CA VAL A 97 -20.50 -8.00 4.05
C VAL A 97 -19.39 -7.03 4.47
N LEU A 98 -18.96 -6.13 3.59
CA LEU A 98 -17.95 -5.12 3.91
C LEU A 98 -18.46 -4.02 4.85
N ASP A 99 -19.78 -3.92 5.04
CA ASP A 99 -20.43 -2.96 5.93
C ASP A 99 -20.82 -3.57 7.29
N LEU A 100 -20.51 -4.85 7.53
CA LEU A 100 -20.73 -5.51 8.81
C LEU A 100 -19.97 -4.78 9.95
N PRO A 101 -20.55 -4.70 11.15
CA PRO A 101 -19.88 -4.10 12.31
C PRO A 101 -18.50 -4.69 12.57
N ILE A 102 -18.35 -6.01 12.48
CA ILE A 102 -17.08 -6.71 12.70
C ILE A 102 -16.00 -6.31 11.68
N CYS A 103 -16.37 -6.03 10.42
CA CYS A 103 -15.44 -5.51 9.42
C CYS A 103 -15.03 -4.08 9.74
N LYS A 104 -15.97 -3.24 10.19
CA LYS A 104 -15.69 -1.85 10.60
C LYS A 104 -14.72 -1.80 11.78
N ASP A 105 -14.89 -2.69 12.76
CA ASP A 105 -13.96 -2.81 13.89
C ASP A 105 -12.53 -3.12 13.43
N ILE A 106 -12.36 -3.96 12.40
CA ILE A 106 -11.04 -4.25 11.80
C ILE A 106 -10.48 -3.00 11.10
N TYR A 107 -11.32 -2.25 10.36
CA TYR A 107 -10.88 -1.02 9.69
C TYR A 107 -10.43 0.03 10.70
N ASP A 108 -11.16 0.20 11.79
CA ASP A 108 -10.83 1.15 12.86
C ASP A 108 -9.53 0.73 13.57
N ARG A 109 -9.35 -0.56 13.86
CA ARG A 109 -8.09 -1.08 14.40
C ARG A 109 -6.91 -0.82 13.48
N LEU A 110 -7.05 -1.03 12.16
CA LEU A 110 -6.04 -0.71 11.16
C LEU A 110 -5.68 0.79 11.20
N CYS A 111 -6.68 1.67 11.24
CA CYS A 111 -6.45 3.10 11.34
C CYS A 111 -5.68 3.49 12.60
N VAL A 112 -6.03 2.91 13.75
CA VAL A 112 -5.34 3.15 15.03
C VAL A 112 -3.88 2.69 14.96
N GLU A 113 -3.61 1.50 14.43
CA GLU A 113 -2.24 0.98 14.30
C GLU A 113 -1.39 1.82 13.33
N ILE A 114 -1.95 2.21 12.18
CA ILE A 114 -1.28 3.12 11.26
C ILE A 114 -0.95 4.45 11.96
N ASN A 115 -1.91 5.02 12.69
CA ASN A 115 -1.74 6.29 13.39
C ASN A 115 -0.63 6.22 14.46
N LYS A 116 -0.52 5.11 15.20
CA LYS A 116 0.58 4.91 16.16
C LYS A 116 1.95 5.01 15.49
N VAL A 117 2.10 4.42 14.30
CA VAL A 117 3.36 4.46 13.54
C VAL A 117 3.66 5.88 13.07
N LEU A 118 2.66 6.59 12.52
CA LEU A 118 2.83 7.97 12.07
C LEU A 118 3.17 8.92 13.21
N ASN A 119 2.46 8.80 14.33
CA ASN A 119 2.73 9.63 15.52
C ASN A 119 4.13 9.37 16.08
N PHE A 120 4.56 8.10 16.14
CA PHE A 120 5.92 7.77 16.58
C PHE A 120 6.98 8.37 15.66
N TYR A 121 6.77 8.31 14.33
CA TYR A 121 7.67 8.90 13.36
C TYR A 121 7.74 10.43 13.48
N ASN A 122 6.59 11.09 13.53
CA ASN A 122 6.51 12.55 13.65
C ASN A 122 7.15 13.05 14.96
N PHE A 123 6.93 12.32 16.06
CA PHE A 123 7.56 12.64 17.35
C PHE A 123 9.09 12.49 17.32
N SER A 124 9.58 11.43 16.64
CA SER A 124 11.01 11.13 16.56
C SER A 124 11.76 12.06 15.58
N ASN A 125 11.03 12.68 14.64
CA ASN A 125 11.60 13.53 13.59
C ASN A 125 10.97 14.94 13.66
N GLN A 126 11.19 15.65 14.76
CA GLN A 126 10.61 16.97 15.01
C GLN A 126 10.78 17.92 13.82
N GLY A 127 9.67 18.49 13.34
CA GLY A 127 9.64 19.39 12.19
C GLY A 127 9.60 18.71 10.83
N SER A 128 9.38 17.40 10.78
CA SER A 128 9.35 16.59 9.56
C SER A 128 8.10 15.70 9.50
N ASP A 129 6.93 16.31 9.72
CA ASP A 129 5.66 15.59 9.68
C ASP A 129 5.38 14.92 8.32
N VAL A 130 4.67 13.80 8.34
CA VAL A 130 4.20 13.15 7.12
C VAL A 130 3.13 14.04 6.47
N GLU A 131 3.33 14.40 5.21
CA GLU A 131 2.49 15.34 4.49
C GLU A 131 1.49 14.65 3.54
N LYS A 132 1.76 13.41 3.15
CA LYS A 132 0.90 12.64 2.24
C LYS A 132 1.04 11.13 2.48
N ALA A 133 -0.07 10.41 2.33
CA ALA A 133 -0.13 8.95 2.37
C ALA A 133 -0.57 8.38 1.03
N PHE A 134 0.07 7.31 0.60
CA PHE A 134 -0.32 6.54 -0.58
C PHE A 134 -0.72 5.13 -0.16
N LEU A 135 -1.93 4.72 -0.55
CA LEU A 135 -2.43 3.36 -0.34
C LEU A 135 -2.08 2.47 -1.51
N LEU A 136 -1.72 1.23 -1.21
CA LEU A 136 -1.43 0.19 -2.19
C LEU A 136 -1.74 -1.20 -1.63
N GLY A 137 -1.68 -2.21 -2.48
CA GLY A 137 -2.02 -3.59 -2.13
C GLY A 137 -3.51 -3.90 -2.25
N GLY A 138 -3.89 -5.15 -1.95
CA GLY A 138 -5.26 -5.65 -2.13
C GLY A 138 -6.30 -4.90 -1.29
N GLY A 139 -5.93 -4.49 -0.07
CA GLY A 139 -6.82 -3.73 0.79
C GLY A 139 -7.14 -2.32 0.30
N ALA A 140 -6.27 -1.75 -0.54
CA ALA A 140 -6.54 -0.46 -1.19
C ALA A 140 -7.68 -0.53 -2.22
N GLN A 141 -8.14 -1.74 -2.58
CA GLN A 141 -9.29 -1.96 -3.45
C GLN A 141 -10.60 -2.16 -2.69
N ILE A 142 -10.59 -2.14 -1.35
CA ILE A 142 -11.79 -2.26 -0.52
C ILE A 142 -12.33 -0.86 -0.24
N PRO A 143 -13.44 -0.42 -0.88
CA PRO A 143 -13.92 0.96 -0.80
C PRO A 143 -14.25 1.41 0.63
N GLN A 144 -14.83 0.51 1.44
CA GLN A 144 -15.21 0.78 2.83
C GLN A 144 -13.97 1.05 3.70
N LEU A 145 -12.92 0.23 3.55
CA LEU A 145 -11.66 0.41 4.26
C LEU A 145 -10.98 1.73 3.84
N VAL A 146 -10.89 2.00 2.53
CA VAL A 146 -10.31 3.25 2.01
C VAL A 146 -11.09 4.47 2.50
N SER A 147 -12.43 4.39 2.51
CA SER A 147 -13.29 5.47 3.05
C SER A 147 -13.03 5.71 4.53
N THR A 148 -12.90 4.64 5.33
CA THR A 148 -12.59 4.72 6.76
C THR A 148 -11.22 5.36 6.99
N ILE A 149 -10.19 4.93 6.27
CA ILE A 149 -8.84 5.51 6.35
C ILE A 149 -8.87 7.01 6.01
N LYS A 150 -9.52 7.40 4.90
CA LYS A 150 -9.63 8.82 4.49
C LYS A 150 -10.35 9.68 5.52
N LYS A 151 -11.40 9.15 6.15
CA LYS A 151 -12.12 9.85 7.24
C LYS A 151 -11.27 9.99 8.49
N PHE A 152 -10.58 8.92 8.89
CA PHE A 152 -9.74 8.90 10.08
C PHE A 152 -8.57 9.90 9.95
N PHE A 153 -7.90 9.89 8.80
CA PHE A 153 -6.79 10.78 8.49
C PHE A 153 -7.24 12.05 7.73
N SER A 154 -8.31 12.69 8.17
CA SER A 154 -8.93 13.84 7.46
C SER A 154 -8.00 15.03 7.20
N ARG A 155 -6.90 15.17 7.95
CA ARG A 155 -5.87 16.21 7.76
C ARG A 155 -4.69 15.77 6.91
N LEU A 156 -4.53 14.47 6.66
CA LEU A 156 -3.46 13.91 5.84
C LEU A 156 -4.08 13.52 4.48
N PRO A 157 -3.63 14.10 3.37
CA PRO A 157 -4.06 13.67 2.05
C PRO A 157 -3.74 12.18 1.83
N VAL A 158 -4.76 11.38 1.56
CA VAL A 158 -4.64 9.93 1.30
C VAL A 158 -5.06 9.66 -0.14
N GLU A 159 -4.11 9.18 -0.93
CA GLU A 159 -4.28 8.93 -2.37
C GLU A 159 -4.01 7.46 -2.71
N ASP A 160 -4.54 7.00 -3.84
CA ASP A 160 -4.18 5.71 -4.42
C ASP A 160 -2.84 5.82 -5.15
N ILE A 161 -1.93 4.88 -4.89
CA ILE A 161 -0.60 4.90 -5.52
C ILE A 161 -0.69 4.71 -7.03
N GLY A 162 -1.62 3.87 -7.49
CA GLY A 162 -1.81 3.57 -8.89
C GLY A 162 -2.22 4.80 -9.71
N ALA A 163 -3.15 5.57 -9.16
CA ALA A 163 -3.64 6.77 -9.82
C ALA A 163 -2.63 7.93 -9.82
N THR A 164 -1.74 7.99 -8.82
CA THR A 164 -0.90 9.17 -8.59
C THR A 164 0.57 8.96 -8.94
N LEU A 165 1.20 7.88 -8.47
CA LEU A 165 2.64 7.69 -8.59
C LEU A 165 3.05 6.88 -9.81
N LEU A 166 2.19 6.00 -10.32
CA LEU A 166 2.54 5.18 -11.47
C LEU A 166 2.60 6.02 -12.77
N PRO A 167 3.51 5.69 -13.70
CA PRO A 167 3.50 6.25 -15.05
C PRO A 167 2.14 6.05 -15.74
N GLU A 168 1.75 6.96 -16.63
CA GLU A 168 0.44 6.95 -17.30
C GLU A 168 0.09 5.62 -17.95
N GLU A 169 1.07 4.97 -18.55
CA GLU A 169 0.94 3.66 -19.21
C GLU A 169 0.51 2.52 -18.30
N PHE A 170 0.66 2.69 -16.95
CA PHE A 170 0.29 1.70 -15.94
C PHE A 170 -0.92 2.11 -15.10
N ARG A 171 -1.51 3.29 -15.33
CA ARG A 171 -2.63 3.82 -14.52
C ARG A 171 -3.97 3.19 -14.84
N ASP A 172 -4.20 2.78 -16.08
CA ASP A 172 -5.48 2.25 -16.55
C ASP A 172 -5.77 0.80 -16.13
N ALA A 173 -4.81 0.14 -15.50
CA ALA A 173 -5.07 -1.20 -14.97
C ALA A 173 -5.99 -1.11 -13.74
N SER A 174 -7.13 -1.81 -13.78
CA SER A 174 -8.05 -1.93 -12.63
C SER A 174 -7.39 -2.47 -11.37
N GLN A 175 -6.14 -2.91 -11.46
CA GLN A 175 -5.30 -3.46 -10.40
C GLN A 175 -3.97 -2.70 -10.24
N SER A 176 -3.91 -1.43 -10.64
CA SER A 176 -2.69 -0.64 -10.59
C SER A 176 -2.07 -0.58 -9.18
N SER A 177 -2.87 -0.44 -8.14
CA SER A 177 -2.41 -0.46 -6.74
C SER A 177 -1.83 -1.82 -6.32
N LEU A 178 -2.33 -2.94 -6.87
CA LEU A 178 -1.78 -4.29 -6.63
C LEU A 178 -0.42 -4.46 -7.30
N CYS A 179 -0.28 -3.95 -8.52
CA CYS A 179 0.92 -4.09 -9.34
C CYS A 179 1.99 -3.03 -9.03
N ALA A 180 1.70 -2.06 -8.16
CA ALA A 180 2.58 -0.93 -7.90
C ALA A 180 4.02 -1.32 -7.55
N LEU A 181 4.22 -2.39 -6.76
CA LEU A 181 5.56 -2.87 -6.43
C LEU A 181 6.28 -3.45 -7.65
N ALA A 182 5.58 -4.17 -8.53
CA ALA A 182 6.17 -4.74 -9.74
C ALA A 182 6.60 -3.62 -10.70
N VAL A 183 5.76 -2.61 -10.90
CA VAL A 183 6.09 -1.44 -11.72
C VAL A 183 7.26 -0.66 -11.12
N ALA A 184 7.25 -0.45 -9.80
CA ALA A 184 8.35 0.19 -9.09
C ALA A 184 9.68 -0.57 -9.27
N ALA A 185 9.63 -1.91 -9.22
CA ALA A 185 10.81 -2.75 -9.44
C ALA A 185 11.32 -2.70 -10.89
N LEU A 186 10.43 -2.57 -11.88
CA LEU A 186 10.83 -2.36 -13.28
C LEU A 186 11.55 -1.02 -13.46
N ILE A 187 11.00 0.07 -12.94
CA ILE A 187 11.59 1.42 -13.03
C ILE A 187 13.00 1.43 -12.40
N GLU A 188 13.15 0.88 -11.20
CA GLU A 188 14.45 0.84 -10.53
C GLU A 188 15.42 -0.13 -11.22
N GLY A 189 14.92 -1.26 -11.73
CA GLY A 189 15.73 -2.24 -12.46
C GLY A 189 16.30 -1.68 -13.76
N GLU A 190 15.56 -0.85 -14.47
CA GLU A 190 16.04 -0.15 -15.69
C GLU A 190 17.10 0.90 -15.34
N ALA A 191 16.90 1.65 -14.25
CA ALA A 191 17.87 2.64 -13.78
C ALA A 191 19.21 2.03 -13.31
N MET A 192 19.19 0.76 -12.88
CA MET A 192 20.39 0.03 -12.43
C MET A 192 21.15 -0.69 -13.55
N GLN A 193 20.63 -0.73 -14.78
CA GLN A 193 21.36 -1.31 -15.91
C GLN A 193 22.47 -0.35 -16.33
N PRO A 194 23.75 -0.82 -16.41
CA PRO A 194 24.80 0.00 -16.95
C PRO A 194 24.47 0.33 -18.42
N CYS A 195 24.59 1.59 -18.81
CA CYS A 195 24.59 1.98 -20.22
C CYS A 195 25.69 1.21 -20.93
N HIS A 196 25.31 0.34 -21.86
CA HIS A 196 26.22 -0.36 -22.75
C HIS A 196 26.66 0.56 -23.87
#